data_f9909d3181c467b44295d56910260475
#
_entry.id   f9909d3181c467b44295d56910260475
#
_cell.length_a   1.000
_cell.length_b   1.000
_cell.length_c   1.000
_cell.angle_alpha   90.00
_cell.angle_beta   90.00
_cell.angle_gamma   90.00
#
_symmetry.space_group_name_H-M   'P 1'
#
loop_
_entity.id
_entity.type
_entity.pdbx_description
1 polymer ?
#
loop_
_entity_poly.entity_id
_entity_poly.type
_entity_poly.pdbx_seq_one_letter_code
_entity_poly.pdbx_strand_id
1 'polypeptide(L)'
;MGKVLAVVGVSLAVLAAVAAVFLVVSPGNEVDPPAPVQVAQSQPASAPALLDVSGRVVLETWPDQVEYGDYPACTGEGVFADIRQHAQVVVTDAAGKTIGVGKLGTGVHVEEGCVFRWALAVEAGHDFYGVEVSHRGVSKYSAAQMSLPVELVLGAR
;
A
#
# COMPACT_ATOMS: atom_id res chain seq x y z
N MET A 1 -35.69 -31.08 -19.17
CA MET A 1 -36.06 -32.25 -18.30
C MET A 1 -34.80 -32.60 -17.51
N GLY A 2 -34.86 -32.54 -16.17
CA GLY A 2 -33.75 -32.88 -15.29
C GLY A 2 -33.89 -32.17 -13.93
N LYS A 3 -34.77 -32.70 -13.09
CA LYS A 3 -34.94 -32.28 -11.70
C LYS A 3 -33.82 -32.86 -10.86
N VAL A 4 -33.18 -32.05 -10.01
CA VAL A 4 -32.26 -32.51 -8.96
C VAL A 4 -32.85 -32.10 -7.60
N LEU A 5 -33.01 -33.12 -6.76
CA LEU A 5 -33.59 -33.05 -5.41
C LEU A 5 -32.69 -32.32 -4.41
N ALA A 6 -33.32 -31.52 -3.56
CA ALA A 6 -32.78 -31.04 -2.31
C ALA A 6 -32.79 -32.10 -1.24
N VAL A 7 -31.69 -32.29 -0.53
CA VAL A 7 -31.63 -33.09 0.71
C VAL A 7 -31.43 -32.12 1.88
N VAL A 8 -32.48 -32.03 2.70
CA VAL A 8 -32.51 -31.32 3.98
C VAL A 8 -32.06 -32.29 5.07
N GLY A 9 -30.92 -32.07 5.68
CA GLY A 9 -30.43 -32.79 6.85
C GLY A 9 -30.76 -32.03 8.14
N VAL A 10 -31.74 -32.51 8.89
CA VAL A 10 -32.06 -32.01 10.24
C VAL A 10 -31.25 -32.84 11.24
N SER A 11 -30.32 -32.22 11.97
CA SER A 11 -29.64 -32.84 13.10
C SER A 11 -30.22 -32.30 14.40
N LEU A 12 -30.93 -33.18 15.12
CA LEU A 12 -31.39 -32.95 16.50
C LEU A 12 -30.19 -33.09 17.45
N ALA A 13 -29.91 -32.07 18.23
CA ALA A 13 -29.00 -32.13 19.37
C ALA A 13 -29.81 -32.38 20.66
N VAL A 14 -29.47 -33.46 21.33
CA VAL A 14 -30.04 -33.87 22.61
C VAL A 14 -29.37 -33.10 23.75
N LEU A 15 -30.19 -32.39 24.52
CA LEU A 15 -29.82 -31.74 25.80
C LEU A 15 -29.88 -32.81 26.92
N ALA A 16 -28.73 -33.05 27.57
CA ALA A 16 -28.68 -33.75 28.86
C ALA A 16 -28.32 -32.72 29.96
N ALA A 17 -29.33 -32.37 30.77
CA ALA A 17 -29.12 -31.58 31.99
C ALA A 17 -28.81 -32.54 33.14
N VAL A 18 -27.64 -32.39 33.75
CA VAL A 18 -27.31 -33.03 35.04
C VAL A 18 -27.23 -31.94 36.08
N ALA A 19 -28.21 -31.88 36.96
CA ALA A 19 -28.22 -31.05 38.12
C ALA A 19 -27.49 -31.77 39.27
N ALA A 20 -26.34 -31.32 39.71
CA ALA A 20 -25.68 -31.73 40.92
C ALA A 20 -25.82 -30.61 41.97
N VAL A 21 -26.66 -30.86 42.98
CA VAL A 21 -26.79 -30.02 44.16
C VAL A 21 -25.65 -30.38 45.11
N PHE A 22 -24.72 -29.48 45.35
CA PHE A 22 -23.75 -29.57 46.44
C PHE A 22 -24.11 -28.59 47.52
N LEU A 23 -24.47 -29.11 48.69
CA LEU A 23 -24.58 -28.37 49.93
C LEU A 23 -23.17 -27.92 50.38
N VAL A 24 -22.96 -26.63 50.44
CA VAL A 24 -21.73 -26.05 50.96
C VAL A 24 -21.92 -25.73 52.42
N VAL A 25 -21.17 -26.43 53.25
CA VAL A 25 -20.92 -26.06 54.67
C VAL A 25 -19.73 -25.13 54.68
N SER A 26 -19.94 -23.87 55.03
CA SER A 26 -18.82 -22.96 55.43
C SER A 26 -18.41 -23.25 56.87
N PRO A 27 -17.14 -23.30 57.20
CA PRO A 27 -16.52 -22.17 57.86
C PRO A 27 -15.00 -22.04 57.54
N GLY A 28 -14.51 -20.84 57.54
CA GLY A 28 -13.08 -20.60 57.59
C GLY A 28 -12.66 -19.43 56.69
N ASN A 29 -12.29 -18.32 57.33
CA ASN A 29 -11.56 -17.23 56.66
C ASN A 29 -10.23 -17.74 56.09
N GLU A 30 -10.26 -18.19 54.83
CA GLU A 30 -9.01 -18.32 54.04
C GLU A 30 -8.84 -17.06 53.22
N VAL A 31 -7.73 -16.39 53.49
CA VAL A 31 -7.26 -15.27 52.67
C VAL A 31 -6.95 -15.83 51.29
N ASP A 32 -7.81 -15.50 50.33
CA ASP A 32 -7.65 -15.90 48.91
C ASP A 32 -6.32 -15.34 48.39
N PRO A 33 -5.40 -16.19 47.85
CA PRO A 33 -4.19 -15.69 47.25
C PRO A 33 -4.58 -14.83 46.04
N PRO A 34 -3.89 -13.69 45.80
CA PRO A 34 -4.23 -12.81 44.69
C PRO A 34 -4.19 -13.59 43.39
N ALA A 35 -5.29 -13.53 42.64
CA ALA A 35 -5.40 -14.15 41.32
C ALA A 35 -4.22 -13.73 40.43
N PRO A 36 -3.62 -14.66 39.67
CA PRO A 36 -2.52 -14.31 38.79
C PRO A 36 -3.01 -13.26 37.80
N VAL A 37 -2.37 -12.09 37.84
CA VAL A 37 -2.59 -11.03 36.86
C VAL A 37 -2.17 -11.62 35.49
N GLN A 38 -3.15 -11.97 34.67
CA GLN A 38 -2.89 -12.32 33.28
C GLN A 38 -2.42 -11.06 32.57
N VAL A 39 -1.12 -10.93 32.40
CA VAL A 39 -0.55 -9.94 31.49
C VAL A 39 -1.07 -10.26 30.11
N ALA A 40 -2.00 -9.44 29.61
CA ALA A 40 -2.46 -9.52 28.24
C ALA A 40 -1.24 -9.42 27.33
N GLN A 41 -0.86 -10.53 26.72
CA GLN A 41 0.19 -10.55 25.71
C GLN A 41 -0.37 -9.77 24.52
N SER A 42 0.11 -8.54 24.35
CA SER A 42 -0.17 -7.75 23.16
C SER A 42 0.36 -8.55 21.96
N GLN A 43 -0.55 -9.10 21.18
CA GLN A 43 -0.22 -9.81 19.94
C GLN A 43 0.50 -8.80 19.03
N PRO A 44 1.69 -9.10 18.51
CA PRO A 44 2.38 -8.18 17.61
C PRO A 44 1.46 -7.88 16.43
N ALA A 45 1.21 -6.61 16.18
CA ALA A 45 0.46 -6.18 15.00
C ALA A 45 1.19 -6.72 13.77
N SER A 46 0.47 -7.46 12.92
CA SER A 46 1.02 -7.93 11.65
C SER A 46 1.53 -6.73 10.86
N ALA A 47 2.75 -6.82 10.35
CA ALA A 47 3.29 -5.78 9.47
C ALA A 47 2.35 -5.58 8.26
N PRO A 48 2.15 -4.35 7.80
CA PRO A 48 1.31 -4.09 6.63
C PRO A 48 1.86 -4.84 5.41
N ALA A 49 0.96 -5.36 4.59
CA ALA A 49 1.35 -5.94 3.31
C ALA A 49 1.95 -4.84 2.42
N LEU A 50 2.96 -5.19 1.63
CA LEU A 50 3.60 -4.26 0.70
C LEU A 50 3.16 -4.57 -0.74
N LEU A 51 3.08 -3.52 -1.54
CA LEU A 51 2.85 -3.53 -2.99
C LEU A 51 4.06 -2.88 -3.67
N ASP A 52 4.70 -3.62 -4.57
CA ASP A 52 5.74 -3.06 -5.43
C ASP A 52 5.10 -2.27 -6.56
N VAL A 53 5.38 -0.97 -6.60
CA VAL A 53 4.88 -0.05 -7.61
C VAL A 53 6.03 0.52 -8.43
N SER A 54 5.77 0.78 -9.70
CA SER A 54 6.77 1.35 -10.60
C SER A 54 6.14 2.28 -11.62
N GLY A 55 6.98 3.09 -12.26
CA GLY A 55 6.53 3.97 -13.30
C GLY A 55 7.65 4.67 -14.04
N ARG A 56 7.25 5.55 -14.94
CA ARG A 56 8.14 6.44 -15.66
C ARG A 56 7.60 7.86 -15.70
N VAL A 57 8.51 8.81 -15.67
CA VAL A 57 8.25 10.21 -15.98
C VAL A 57 8.84 10.45 -17.35
N VAL A 58 8.02 10.93 -18.28
CA VAL A 58 8.42 11.35 -19.61
C VAL A 58 8.42 12.88 -19.63
N LEU A 59 9.59 13.45 -19.82
CA LEU A 59 9.74 14.87 -20.05
C LEU A 59 9.81 15.07 -21.57
N GLU A 60 8.71 15.58 -22.16
CA GLU A 60 8.64 15.82 -23.61
C GLU A 60 9.70 16.82 -24.03
N THR A 61 10.39 16.54 -25.13
CA THR A 61 11.51 17.36 -25.61
C THR A 61 11.02 18.65 -26.24
N TRP A 62 11.21 19.73 -25.52
CA TRP A 62 11.35 21.07 -26.10
C TRP A 62 12.84 21.45 -26.02
N PRO A 63 13.42 22.07 -27.04
CA PRO A 63 14.86 22.30 -27.13
C PRO A 63 15.48 23.00 -25.94
N ASP A 64 14.69 23.73 -25.17
CA ASP A 64 15.10 24.53 -24.03
C ASP A 64 14.69 23.94 -22.65
N GLN A 65 14.16 22.71 -22.61
CA GLN A 65 13.65 22.08 -21.39
C GLN A 65 14.38 20.79 -20.99
N VAL A 66 15.26 20.31 -21.83
CA VAL A 66 16.05 19.10 -21.59
C VAL A 66 17.52 19.37 -21.93
N GLU A 67 18.37 19.19 -20.94
CA GLU A 67 19.81 19.17 -21.12
C GLU A 67 20.26 17.73 -21.43
N TYR A 68 21.08 17.59 -22.47
CA TYR A 68 21.71 16.34 -22.86
C TYR A 68 23.14 16.32 -22.37
N GLY A 69 23.42 15.40 -21.44
CA GLY A 69 24.77 15.06 -21.03
C GLY A 69 25.48 14.15 -22.03
N ASP A 70 26.37 13.29 -21.52
CA ASP A 70 26.94 12.22 -22.33
C ASP A 70 25.81 11.24 -22.73
N TYR A 71 25.52 11.19 -24.05
CA TYR A 71 24.46 10.36 -24.59
C TYR A 71 24.56 8.91 -24.06
N PRO A 72 23.46 8.27 -23.57
CA PRO A 72 22.06 8.71 -23.66
C PRO A 72 21.53 9.50 -22.44
N ALA A 73 22.37 10.02 -21.55
CA ALA A 73 21.93 10.70 -20.34
C ALA A 73 21.26 12.05 -20.65
N CYS A 74 20.21 12.37 -19.92
CA CYS A 74 19.50 13.64 -20.01
C CYS A 74 18.95 14.06 -18.64
N THR A 75 18.61 15.34 -18.50
CA THR A 75 18.01 15.93 -17.31
C THR A 75 17.05 17.05 -17.71
N GLY A 76 16.10 17.38 -16.84
CA GLY A 76 15.24 18.53 -17.06
C GLY A 76 16.00 19.84 -16.87
N GLU A 77 15.63 20.87 -17.61
CA GLU A 77 16.20 22.20 -17.57
C GLU A 77 15.10 23.26 -17.44
N GLY A 78 15.50 24.51 -17.18
CA GLY A 78 14.59 25.64 -17.05
C GLY A 78 13.50 25.37 -16.01
N VAL A 79 12.25 25.40 -16.42
CA VAL A 79 11.09 25.13 -15.54
C VAL A 79 10.98 23.69 -15.09
N PHE A 80 11.76 22.78 -15.67
CA PHE A 80 11.82 21.35 -15.30
C PHE A 80 13.15 20.94 -14.66
N ALA A 81 14.00 21.89 -14.24
CA ALA A 81 15.30 21.60 -13.63
C ALA A 81 15.24 20.74 -12.35
N ASP A 82 14.05 20.60 -11.75
CA ASP A 82 13.76 19.73 -10.61
C ASP A 82 13.54 18.27 -11.03
N ILE A 83 13.29 17.99 -12.32
CA ILE A 83 13.11 16.63 -12.87
C ILE A 83 14.47 16.10 -13.31
N ARG A 84 15.12 15.43 -12.38
CA ARG A 84 16.49 14.92 -12.54
C ARG A 84 16.69 13.64 -11.74
N GLN A 85 17.79 12.97 -11.95
CA GLN A 85 18.18 11.83 -11.15
C GLN A 85 18.11 12.17 -9.64
N HIS A 86 17.55 11.26 -8.86
CA HIS A 86 17.29 11.37 -7.42
C HIS A 86 16.19 12.38 -7.03
N ALA A 87 15.49 13.00 -7.99
CA ALA A 87 14.27 13.74 -7.66
C ALA A 87 13.26 12.84 -6.94
N GLN A 88 12.58 13.41 -5.97
CA GLN A 88 11.69 12.65 -5.07
C GLN A 88 10.44 12.19 -5.79
N VAL A 89 10.04 10.95 -5.51
CA VAL A 89 8.72 10.39 -5.83
C VAL A 89 8.02 10.08 -4.53
N VAL A 90 6.84 10.66 -4.32
CA VAL A 90 6.02 10.43 -3.13
C VAL A 90 4.76 9.69 -3.54
N VAL A 91 4.45 8.61 -2.81
CA VAL A 91 3.17 7.91 -2.97
C VAL A 91 2.33 8.11 -1.71
N THR A 92 1.09 8.50 -1.91
CA THR A 92 0.12 8.74 -0.84
C THR A 92 -1.09 7.83 -0.97
N ASP A 93 -1.80 7.61 0.13
CA ASP A 93 -3.12 6.99 0.13
C ASP A 93 -4.22 7.98 -0.29
N ALA A 94 -5.47 7.52 -0.29
CA ALA A 94 -6.63 8.34 -0.63
C ALA A 94 -6.86 9.53 0.32
N ALA A 95 -6.36 9.45 1.55
CA ALA A 95 -6.43 10.52 2.55
C ALA A 95 -5.25 11.53 2.45
N GLY A 96 -4.28 11.27 1.56
CA GLY A 96 -3.08 12.09 1.40
C GLY A 96 -1.95 11.75 2.38
N LYS A 97 -2.08 10.66 3.14
CA LYS A 97 -0.99 10.16 4.00
C LYS A 97 0.10 9.56 3.11
N THR A 98 1.35 9.96 3.31
CA THR A 98 2.50 9.35 2.63
C THR A 98 2.67 7.90 3.07
N ILE A 99 2.65 6.98 2.10
CA ILE A 99 2.80 5.53 2.28
C ILE A 99 4.04 4.96 1.58
N GLY A 100 4.74 5.79 0.83
CA GLY A 100 6.03 5.44 0.23
C GLY A 100 6.76 6.65 -0.33
N VAL A 101 8.09 6.59 -0.30
CA VAL A 101 8.97 7.61 -0.85
C VAL A 101 10.08 6.93 -1.62
N GLY A 102 10.26 7.34 -2.87
CA GLY A 102 11.30 6.85 -3.77
C GLY A 102 12.02 7.98 -4.47
N LYS A 103 12.79 7.62 -5.48
CA LYS A 103 13.58 8.58 -6.26
C LYS A 103 13.53 8.19 -7.74
N LEU A 104 13.63 9.18 -8.60
CA LEU A 104 13.85 8.97 -10.03
C LEU A 104 15.24 8.39 -10.26
N GLY A 105 15.34 7.45 -11.19
CA GLY A 105 16.60 6.96 -11.73
C GLY A 105 17.27 7.98 -12.65
N THR A 106 18.31 7.57 -13.36
CA THR A 106 18.96 8.39 -14.38
C THR A 106 17.98 8.64 -15.54
N GLY A 107 17.93 9.89 -16.00
CA GLY A 107 17.20 10.24 -17.22
C GLY A 107 17.89 9.64 -18.45
N VAL A 108 17.09 9.04 -19.32
CA VAL A 108 17.56 8.42 -20.57
C VAL A 108 16.81 9.04 -21.73
N HIS A 109 17.56 9.55 -22.70
CA HIS A 109 17.00 10.09 -23.94
C HIS A 109 16.41 8.97 -24.81
N VAL A 110 15.16 9.16 -25.19
CA VAL A 110 14.42 8.32 -26.14
C VAL A 110 13.68 9.20 -27.15
N GLU A 111 13.03 8.61 -28.14
CA GLU A 111 12.31 9.37 -29.17
C GLU A 111 11.23 10.29 -28.58
N GLU A 112 10.54 9.87 -27.53
CA GLU A 112 9.48 10.64 -26.87
C GLU A 112 10.02 11.76 -25.98
N GLY A 113 11.32 11.75 -25.60
CA GLY A 113 11.90 12.74 -24.73
C GLY A 113 12.91 12.19 -23.74
N CYS A 114 13.02 12.81 -22.58
CA CYS A 114 13.85 12.35 -21.48
C CYS A 114 13.02 11.52 -20.50
N VAL A 115 13.34 10.24 -20.34
CA VAL A 115 12.59 9.31 -19.52
C VAL A 115 13.32 8.95 -18.25
N PHE A 116 12.65 9.14 -17.12
CA PHE A 116 13.12 8.76 -15.78
C PHE A 116 12.27 7.62 -15.25
N ARG A 117 12.88 6.50 -14.88
CA ARG A 117 12.18 5.37 -14.27
C ARG A 117 12.25 5.44 -12.76
N TRP A 118 11.25 4.88 -12.10
CA TRP A 118 11.22 4.76 -10.65
C TRP A 118 10.52 3.46 -10.23
N ALA A 119 10.85 2.96 -9.06
CA ALA A 119 10.17 1.84 -8.41
C ALA A 119 10.35 1.96 -6.90
N LEU A 120 9.32 1.57 -6.13
CA LEU A 120 9.37 1.50 -4.68
C LEU A 120 8.28 0.56 -4.15
N ALA A 121 8.45 0.08 -2.91
CA ALA A 121 7.42 -0.62 -2.19
C ALA A 121 6.57 0.36 -1.38
N VAL A 122 5.25 0.19 -1.39
CA VAL A 122 4.28 1.01 -0.65
C VAL A 122 3.36 0.13 0.19
N GLU A 123 2.69 0.69 1.18
CA GLU A 123 1.63 0.01 1.91
C GLU A 123 0.50 -0.37 0.95
N ALA A 124 0.11 -1.66 0.97
CA ALA A 124 -0.95 -2.19 0.13
C ALA A 124 -2.33 -2.01 0.77
N GLY A 125 -3.40 -2.29 -0.01
CA GLY A 125 -4.77 -2.35 0.51
C GLY A 125 -5.56 -1.04 0.38
N HIS A 126 -5.05 -0.08 -0.38
CA HIS A 126 -5.77 1.15 -0.70
C HIS A 126 -6.48 1.04 -2.06
N ASP A 127 -7.67 1.60 -2.18
CA ASP A 127 -8.42 1.64 -3.45
C ASP A 127 -7.79 2.60 -4.47
N PHE A 128 -7.19 3.69 -3.96
CA PHE A 128 -6.53 4.72 -4.75
C PHE A 128 -5.19 5.12 -4.14
N TYR A 129 -4.28 5.49 -5.02
CA TYR A 129 -2.94 5.97 -4.70
C TYR A 129 -2.71 7.31 -5.40
N GLY A 130 -2.10 8.25 -4.69
CA GLY A 130 -1.59 9.48 -5.27
C GLY A 130 -0.10 9.33 -5.57
N VAL A 131 0.35 9.73 -6.74
CA VAL A 131 1.77 9.79 -7.10
C VAL A 131 2.15 11.24 -7.40
N GLU A 132 3.14 11.74 -6.69
CA GLU A 132 3.70 13.06 -6.88
C GLU A 132 5.19 12.95 -7.19
N VAL A 133 5.65 13.73 -8.17
CA VAL A 133 7.07 13.82 -8.52
C VAL A 133 7.50 15.28 -8.37
N SER A 134 8.52 15.51 -7.54
CA SER A 134 9.20 16.81 -7.38
C SER A 134 8.23 17.99 -7.16
N HIS A 135 7.17 17.83 -6.37
CA HIS A 135 6.18 18.85 -6.05
C HIS A 135 5.34 19.36 -7.23
N ARG A 136 5.17 18.53 -8.27
CA ARG A 136 4.39 18.89 -9.48
C ARG A 136 2.92 18.51 -9.41
N GLY A 137 2.41 18.34 -8.19
CA GLY A 137 1.03 17.92 -7.96
C GLY A 137 0.86 16.41 -7.98
N VAL A 138 -0.29 15.98 -7.50
CA VAL A 138 -0.61 14.57 -7.29
C VAL A 138 -1.45 14.03 -8.43
N SER A 139 -0.96 13.01 -9.12
CA SER A 139 -1.74 12.20 -10.05
C SER A 139 -2.34 11.02 -9.31
N LYS A 140 -3.64 10.74 -9.51
CA LYS A 140 -4.37 9.67 -8.82
C LYS A 140 -4.53 8.45 -9.71
N TYR A 141 -4.27 7.28 -9.13
CA TYR A 141 -4.37 5.97 -9.76
C TYR A 141 -5.19 5.02 -8.90
N SER A 142 -5.98 4.16 -9.50
CA SER A 142 -6.62 3.04 -8.80
C SER A 142 -5.60 1.96 -8.45
N ALA A 143 -5.93 1.07 -7.52
CA ALA A 143 -5.08 -0.09 -7.19
C ALA A 143 -4.76 -0.95 -8.42
N ALA A 144 -5.73 -1.13 -9.33
CA ALA A 144 -5.54 -1.87 -10.56
C ALA A 144 -4.53 -1.19 -11.51
N GLN A 145 -4.53 0.13 -11.59
CA GLN A 145 -3.55 0.89 -12.38
C GLN A 145 -2.15 0.81 -11.75
N MET A 146 -2.05 0.87 -10.42
CA MET A 146 -0.76 0.78 -9.71
C MET A 146 -0.12 -0.61 -9.76
N SER A 147 -0.85 -1.65 -10.13
CA SER A 147 -0.28 -2.99 -10.41
C SER A 147 0.48 -3.07 -11.75
N LEU A 148 0.40 -2.03 -12.57
CA LEU A 148 1.13 -1.85 -13.82
C LEU A 148 2.04 -0.64 -13.70
N PRO A 149 3.12 -0.55 -14.51
CA PRO A 149 3.94 0.66 -14.54
C PRO A 149 3.10 1.87 -14.96
N VAL A 150 3.07 2.90 -14.10
CA VAL A 150 2.34 4.14 -14.38
C VAL A 150 3.22 5.13 -15.15
N GLU A 151 2.59 5.97 -15.96
CA GLU A 151 3.26 6.99 -16.75
C GLU A 151 2.79 8.38 -16.35
N LEU A 152 3.74 9.27 -16.13
CA LEU A 152 3.51 10.70 -15.97
C LEU A 152 4.21 11.43 -17.11
N VAL A 153 3.46 12.17 -17.91
CA VAL A 153 3.99 12.99 -18.99
C VAL A 153 4.05 14.44 -18.49
N LEU A 154 5.23 15.03 -18.55
CA LEU A 154 5.51 16.41 -18.22
C LEU A 154 5.99 17.12 -19.47
N GLY A 155 5.47 18.30 -19.70
CA GLY A 155 5.70 19.08 -20.89
C GLY A 155 4.39 19.64 -21.39
N ALA A 156 4.30 20.94 -21.54
CA ALA A 156 3.11 21.57 -22.02
C ALA A 156 3.04 21.52 -23.54
N ARG A 157 1.90 21.13 -24.06
CA ARG A 157 1.47 21.61 -25.37
C ARG A 157 0.79 22.95 -25.23
#